data_21fc53282c95ff274b5255531545c619
#
_entry.id   21fc53282c95ff274b5255531545c619
#
_cell.length_a   1.000
_cell.length_b   1.000
_cell.length_c   1.000
_cell.angle_alpha   90.00
_cell.angle_beta   90.00
_cell.angle_gamma   90.00
#
_symmetry.space_group_name_H-M   'P 1'
#
loop_
_entity.id
_entity.type
_entity.pdbx_description
1 polymer ?
#
loop_
_entity_poly.entity_id
_entity_poly.type
_entity_poly.pdbx_seq_one_letter_code
_entity_poly.pdbx_strand_id
1 'polypeptide(L)'
;MKVPLLDLRPPLEDLRDEIIEAITQVIDSTRYIMGPEIDSLEKEIAEYCGTADAVGVSSGTDALLLSLMVLDVGPGDLVLTSNFSFFATAGVVARLNATPDRKSTRLNSR
;
A
#
# COMPACT_ATOMS: atom_id res chain seq x y z
N MET A 1 -14.36 -19.00 -25.05
CA MET A 1 -13.39 -19.00 -23.93
C MET A 1 -13.60 -17.73 -23.12
N LYS A 2 -13.94 -17.82 -21.82
CA LYS A 2 -14.04 -16.62 -20.97
C LYS A 2 -12.66 -16.39 -20.35
N VAL A 3 -12.04 -15.29 -20.69
CA VAL A 3 -10.78 -14.85 -20.09
C VAL A 3 -11.13 -13.99 -18.87
N PRO A 4 -10.77 -14.38 -17.65
CA PRO A 4 -11.02 -13.56 -16.45
C PRO A 4 -10.16 -12.30 -16.51
N LEU A 5 -10.67 -11.22 -15.91
CA LEU A 5 -9.94 -9.97 -15.78
C LEU A 5 -8.69 -10.10 -14.89
N LEU A 6 -8.79 -10.97 -13.90
CA LEU A 6 -7.72 -11.33 -12.96
C LEU A 6 -7.85 -12.82 -12.62
N ASP A 7 -6.74 -13.55 -12.65
CA ASP A 7 -6.64 -14.93 -12.18
C ASP A 7 -5.37 -15.09 -11.33
N LEU A 8 -5.56 -15.34 -10.04
CA LEU A 8 -4.48 -15.52 -9.07
C LEU A 8 -4.13 -17.00 -8.82
N ARG A 9 -4.82 -17.94 -9.50
CA ARG A 9 -4.58 -19.37 -9.30
C ARG A 9 -3.20 -19.85 -9.73
N PRO A 10 -2.69 -19.45 -10.92
CA PRO A 10 -1.39 -19.93 -11.35
C PRO A 10 -0.26 -19.61 -10.37
N PRO A 11 -0.07 -18.35 -9.92
CA PRO A 11 0.97 -18.05 -8.92
C PRO A 11 0.69 -18.72 -7.57
N LEU A 12 -0.58 -18.97 -7.21
CA LEU A 12 -0.92 -19.66 -5.98
C LEU A 12 -0.54 -21.16 -6.04
N GLU A 13 -0.71 -21.80 -7.19
CA GLU A 13 -0.34 -23.22 -7.37
C GLU A 13 1.16 -23.43 -7.13
N ASP A 14 1.99 -22.53 -7.62
CA ASP A 14 3.45 -22.61 -7.47
C ASP A 14 3.93 -22.31 -6.04
N LEU A 15 3.27 -21.40 -5.33
CA LEU A 15 3.72 -20.90 -4.03
C LEU A 15 2.93 -21.48 -2.84
N ARG A 16 1.96 -22.35 -3.10
CA ARG A 16 1.00 -22.78 -2.08
C ARG A 16 1.65 -23.43 -0.87
N ASP A 17 2.60 -24.31 -1.10
CA ASP A 17 3.22 -25.07 -0.02
C ASP A 17 4.14 -24.18 0.84
N GLU A 18 4.86 -23.26 0.22
CA GLU A 18 5.69 -22.26 0.92
C GLU A 18 4.80 -21.32 1.77
N ILE A 19 3.66 -20.87 1.22
CA ILE A 19 2.72 -20.02 1.96
C ILE A 19 2.15 -20.76 3.17
N ILE A 20 1.75 -22.03 3.01
CA ILE A 20 1.22 -22.83 4.13
C ILE A 20 2.30 -23.04 5.21
N GLU A 21 3.51 -23.33 4.82
CA GLU A 21 4.62 -23.48 5.77
C GLU A 21 4.85 -22.19 6.56
N ALA A 22 4.95 -21.04 5.88
CA ALA A 22 5.14 -19.75 6.52
C ALA A 22 4.00 -19.41 7.50
N ILE A 23 2.75 -19.63 7.10
CA ILE A 23 1.58 -19.40 7.97
C ILE A 23 1.64 -20.33 9.19
N THR A 24 2.01 -21.60 9.00
CA THR A 24 2.11 -22.56 10.09
C THR A 24 3.19 -22.14 11.10
N GLN A 25 4.33 -21.68 10.65
CA GLN A 25 5.39 -21.15 11.52
C GLN A 25 4.91 -19.98 12.37
N VAL A 26 4.15 -19.04 11.78
CA VAL A 26 3.56 -17.92 12.52
C VAL A 26 2.56 -18.42 13.58
N ILE A 27 1.69 -19.38 13.22
CA ILE A 27 0.72 -19.96 14.16
C ILE A 27 1.44 -20.63 15.33
N ASP A 28 2.45 -21.45 15.07
CA ASP A 28 3.20 -22.18 16.09
C ASP A 28 4.00 -21.23 17.00
N SER A 29 4.49 -20.13 16.45
CA SER A 29 5.21 -19.10 17.21
C SER A 29 4.32 -18.33 18.19
N THR A 30 3.02 -18.29 17.94
CA THR A 30 2.01 -17.46 18.65
C THR A 30 2.31 -15.96 18.68
N ARG A 31 3.25 -15.48 17.88
CA ARG A 31 3.68 -14.06 17.82
C ARG A 31 2.97 -13.34 16.68
N TYR A 32 1.68 -13.05 16.87
CA TYR A 32 0.80 -12.50 15.82
C TYR A 32 0.87 -10.97 15.68
N ILE A 33 1.41 -10.27 16.65
CA ILE A 33 1.49 -8.81 16.65
C ILE A 33 2.95 -8.41 16.65
N MET A 34 3.37 -7.61 15.67
CA MET A 34 4.76 -7.15 15.51
C MET A 34 5.75 -8.32 15.60
N GLY A 35 5.45 -9.39 14.86
CA GLY A 35 6.27 -10.59 14.82
C GLY A 35 7.55 -10.41 13.97
N PRO A 36 8.49 -11.35 14.05
CA PRO A 36 9.76 -11.27 13.31
C PRO A 36 9.57 -11.26 11.78
N GLU A 37 8.45 -11.75 11.30
CA GLU A 37 8.10 -11.76 9.88
C GLU A 37 7.90 -10.32 9.34
N ILE A 38 7.33 -9.43 10.17
CA ILE A 38 7.17 -8.01 9.82
C ILE A 38 8.53 -7.34 9.76
N ASP A 39 9.37 -7.54 10.77
CA ASP A 39 10.72 -6.98 10.83
C ASP A 39 11.58 -7.44 9.63
N SER A 40 11.43 -8.71 9.22
CA SER A 40 12.11 -9.26 8.05
C SER A 40 11.60 -8.65 6.76
N LEU A 41 10.27 -8.54 6.60
CA LEU A 41 9.66 -7.93 5.43
C LEU A 41 10.07 -6.46 5.27
N GLU A 42 10.04 -5.68 6.35
CA GLU A 42 10.43 -4.28 6.33
C GLU A 42 11.89 -4.12 5.87
N LYS A 43 12.78 -4.94 6.38
CA LYS A 43 14.19 -4.95 5.99
C LYS A 43 14.38 -5.33 4.51
N GLU A 44 13.75 -6.41 4.07
CA GLU A 44 13.83 -6.88 2.68
C GLU A 44 13.28 -5.85 1.70
N ILE A 45 12.15 -5.21 2.00
CA ILE A 45 11.54 -4.17 1.16
C ILE A 45 12.41 -2.91 1.14
N ALA A 46 12.96 -2.49 2.28
CA ALA A 46 13.89 -1.36 2.32
C ALA A 46 15.11 -1.62 1.44
N GLU A 47 15.70 -2.79 1.53
CA GLU A 47 16.85 -3.20 0.72
C GLU A 47 16.48 -3.27 -0.77
N TYR A 48 15.35 -3.90 -1.11
CA TYR A 48 14.87 -4.01 -2.48
C TYR A 48 14.60 -2.65 -3.13
N CYS A 49 14.02 -1.71 -2.38
CA CYS A 49 13.72 -0.35 -2.85
C CYS A 49 14.90 0.61 -2.78
N GLY A 50 16.01 0.22 -2.11
CA GLY A 50 17.16 1.09 -1.89
C GLY A 50 16.84 2.27 -0.96
N THR A 51 15.92 2.10 -0.02
CA THR A 51 15.55 3.08 1.00
C THR A 51 16.23 2.79 2.33
N ALA A 52 16.28 3.78 3.23
CA ALA A 52 16.85 3.58 4.56
C ALA A 52 16.02 2.61 5.39
N ASP A 53 14.70 2.75 5.31
CA ASP A 53 13.75 1.98 6.09
C ASP A 53 12.48 1.70 5.28
N ALA A 54 11.70 0.72 5.74
CA ALA A 54 10.32 0.47 5.33
C ALA A 54 9.46 0.24 6.58
N VAL A 55 8.18 0.53 6.50
CA VAL A 55 7.24 0.37 7.62
C VAL A 55 6.03 -0.42 7.16
N GLY A 56 5.78 -1.54 7.82
CA GLY A 56 4.60 -2.36 7.59
C GLY A 56 3.34 -1.70 8.13
N VAL A 57 2.30 -1.64 7.31
CA VAL A 57 1.00 -1.07 7.66
C VAL A 57 -0.12 -2.03 7.27
N SER A 58 -1.31 -1.84 7.82
CA SER A 58 -2.43 -2.77 7.65
C SER A 58 -3.00 -2.82 6.21
N SER A 59 -2.79 -1.79 5.41
CA SER A 59 -3.28 -1.73 4.03
C SER A 59 -2.58 -0.63 3.22
N GLY A 60 -2.66 -0.72 1.89
CA GLY A 60 -2.21 0.37 1.01
C GLY A 60 -2.98 1.68 1.23
N THR A 61 -4.23 1.61 1.68
CA THR A 61 -5.00 2.79 2.08
C THR A 61 -4.38 3.48 3.28
N ASP A 62 -3.97 2.71 4.29
CA ASP A 62 -3.32 3.26 5.47
C ASP A 62 -1.91 3.77 5.14
N ALA A 63 -1.19 3.12 4.23
CA ALA A 63 0.09 3.63 3.74
C ALA A 63 -0.06 5.03 3.14
N LEU A 64 -1.05 5.25 2.28
CA LEU A 64 -1.33 6.56 1.70
C LEU A 64 -1.75 7.59 2.75
N LEU A 65 -2.63 7.18 3.68
CA LEU A 65 -3.11 8.06 4.74
C LEU A 65 -1.97 8.51 5.65
N LEU A 66 -1.16 7.57 6.14
CA LEU A 66 -0.03 7.85 7.02
C LEU A 66 1.01 8.72 6.33
N SER A 67 1.29 8.48 5.05
CA SER A 67 2.21 9.31 4.26
C SER A 67 1.76 10.77 4.21
N LEU A 68 0.46 11.02 3.99
CA LEU A 68 -0.08 12.38 3.99
C LEU A 68 -0.09 13.01 5.38
N MET A 69 -0.32 12.21 6.43
CA MET A 69 -0.26 12.69 7.82
C MET A 69 1.16 13.10 8.23
N VAL A 70 2.17 12.33 7.82
CA VAL A 70 3.58 12.68 8.08
C VAL A 70 3.99 13.97 7.37
N LEU A 71 3.37 14.27 6.21
CA LEU A 71 3.56 15.52 5.47
C LEU A 71 2.70 16.67 6.01
N ASP A 72 1.98 16.45 7.12
CA ASP A 72 1.09 17.43 7.76
C ASP A 72 -0.01 17.98 6.82
N VAL A 73 -0.47 17.15 5.89
CA VAL A 73 -1.55 17.51 4.95
C VAL A 73 -2.89 17.58 5.69
N GLY A 74 -3.60 18.70 5.52
CA GLY A 74 -4.84 18.97 6.24
C GLY A 74 -5.77 19.99 5.54
N PRO A 75 -6.70 20.60 6.32
CA PRO A 75 -7.65 21.56 5.80
C PRO A 75 -6.99 22.75 5.11
N GLY A 76 -7.40 23.02 3.88
CA GLY A 76 -6.84 24.11 3.06
C GLY A 76 -5.79 23.65 2.06
N ASP A 77 -5.22 22.45 2.22
CA ASP A 77 -4.24 21.91 1.30
C ASP A 77 -4.90 21.35 0.03
N LEU A 78 -4.16 21.44 -1.06
CA LEU A 78 -4.53 20.89 -2.37
C LEU A 78 -3.58 19.76 -2.74
N VAL A 79 -4.11 18.56 -2.91
CA VAL A 79 -3.31 17.38 -3.27
C VAL A 79 -3.62 16.95 -4.70
N LEU A 80 -2.65 17.10 -5.59
CA LEU A 80 -2.78 16.69 -6.98
C LEU A 80 -2.67 15.17 -7.10
N THR A 81 -3.65 14.54 -7.75
CA THR A 81 -3.69 13.09 -7.92
C THR A 81 -4.29 12.67 -9.25
N SER A 82 -4.09 11.39 -9.61
CA SER A 82 -4.62 10.80 -10.85
C SER A 82 -6.12 10.54 -10.76
N ASN A 83 -6.82 10.72 -11.91
CA ASN A 83 -8.21 10.28 -12.07
C ASN A 83 -8.32 8.76 -12.30
N PHE A 84 -7.28 8.14 -12.81
CA PHE A 84 -7.24 6.71 -13.11
C PHE A 84 -6.48 6.00 -12.00
N SER A 85 -7.16 5.74 -10.89
CA SER A 85 -6.62 5.09 -9.72
C SER A 85 -7.74 4.51 -8.85
N PHE A 86 -7.37 3.74 -7.85
CA PHE A 86 -8.30 3.24 -6.85
C PHE A 86 -8.86 4.39 -6.00
N PHE A 87 -10.08 4.21 -5.50
CA PHE A 87 -10.79 5.23 -4.71
C PHE A 87 -9.96 5.78 -3.55
N ALA A 88 -9.18 4.93 -2.87
CA ALA A 88 -8.38 5.34 -1.73
C ALA A 88 -7.46 6.53 -2.03
N THR A 89 -6.93 6.63 -3.25
CA THR A 89 -6.00 7.71 -3.64
C THR A 89 -6.57 9.12 -3.38
N ALA A 90 -7.83 9.33 -3.67
CA ALA A 90 -8.49 10.60 -3.36
C ALA A 90 -9.24 10.57 -2.02
N GLY A 91 -9.67 9.38 -1.59
CA GLY A 91 -10.40 9.18 -0.34
C GLY A 91 -9.58 9.54 0.89
N VAL A 92 -8.28 9.21 0.92
CA VAL A 92 -7.41 9.57 2.04
C VAL A 92 -7.16 11.06 2.15
N VAL A 93 -7.09 11.77 1.02
CA VAL A 93 -6.98 13.23 0.98
C VAL A 93 -8.24 13.88 1.59
N ALA A 94 -9.42 13.42 1.16
CA ALA A 94 -10.69 13.89 1.70
C ALA A 94 -10.84 13.56 3.20
N ARG A 95 -10.32 12.42 3.64
CA ARG A 95 -10.34 12.01 5.06
C ARG A 95 -9.53 12.95 5.96
N LEU A 96 -8.50 13.58 5.41
CA LEU A 96 -7.72 14.62 6.11
C LEU A 96 -8.31 16.03 5.97
N ASN A 97 -9.52 16.16 5.42
CA ASN A 97 -10.16 17.42 5.10
C ASN A 97 -9.36 18.31 4.12
N ALA A 98 -8.43 17.74 3.38
CA ALA A 98 -7.74 18.39 2.28
C ALA A 98 -8.55 18.23 0.97
N THR A 99 -8.20 18.98 -0.05
CA THR A 99 -8.91 18.97 -1.34
C THR A 99 -8.15 18.14 -2.36
N PRO A 100 -8.72 17.00 -2.86
CA PRO A 100 -8.10 16.27 -3.95
C PRO A 100 -8.31 16.99 -5.28
N ASP A 101 -7.25 17.43 -5.93
CA ASP A 101 -7.30 17.97 -7.29
C ASP A 101 -7.04 16.83 -8.30
N ARG A 102 -8.07 16.58 -9.10
CA ARG A 102 -8.04 15.56 -10.16
C ARG A 102 -8.03 16.20 -11.55
N LYS A 103 -7.83 17.50 -11.64
CA LYS A 103 -7.80 18.17 -12.94
C LYS A 103 -6.60 17.65 -13.72
N SER A 104 -6.86 17.34 -14.98
CA SER A 104 -5.80 17.03 -15.93
C SER A 104 -4.76 18.14 -15.87
N THR A 105 -3.51 17.77 -15.68
CA THR A 105 -2.35 18.66 -15.72
C THR A 105 -2.13 19.19 -17.14
N ARG A 106 -3.09 19.88 -17.72
CA ARG A 106 -2.73 20.93 -18.66
C ARG A 106 -2.18 22.06 -17.81
N LEU A 107 -0.89 22.02 -17.59
CA LEU A 107 -0.15 23.23 -17.27
C LEU A 107 -0.61 24.28 -18.25
N ASN A 108 -1.42 25.25 -17.78
CA ASN A 108 -1.65 26.47 -18.51
C ASN A 108 -0.29 27.17 -18.57
N SER A 109 0.47 26.88 -19.62
CA SER A 109 1.54 27.74 -20.05
C SER A 109 0.89 29.06 -20.49
N ARG A 110 0.85 30.03 -19.63
CA ARG A 110 0.75 31.42 -20.01
C ARG A 110 2.14 31.98 -20.12
#